data_f1d24e3c6c876eec97d62f027615a148
#
_entry.id   f1d24e3c6c876eec97d62f027615a148
#
_cell.length_a   1.000
_cell.length_b   1.000
_cell.length_c   1.000
_cell.angle_alpha   90.00
_cell.angle_beta   90.00
_cell.angle_gamma   90.00
#
_symmetry.space_group_name_H-M   'P 1'
#
loop_
_entity.id
_entity.type
_entity.pdbx_description
1 polymer ?
#
loop_
_entity_poly.entity_id
_entity_poly.type
_entity_poly.pdbx_seq_one_letter_code
_entity_poly.pdbx_strand_id
1 'polypeptide(L)'
;MPIREFVLKIASSCNLACDYCYIYTMADQTWRSRPRLITTRTIDAATSRIGEHISRHGLQRVAVILHGGEPLLAGRRALEYVAGAVRRELPPGVIIDLRIQTNGVLLDEELFRTLRSHHIRVGVSIDGGPVHHNRHRNRPDGRGSYAATARGLRLLGQAENRELYAGLLCVVDTRNDPVEVYEALLEFSPPALDFLLPHGNWSAPPPGCSRDTGETPYAEWLIAAFDRWYRAPHQETAVRLFQEIINLLLGGHSRTEQVGLSPVAFVVIDTDGSFQQVDSLKSAHEGAAEVGLNVFDHSVDTVLGHPDVRSRQLGLDSLGESCRRCGVVRICGGGNYAHRYRRGHGFRQPSVYCLDLKRLIHHVDARVRADLRDGDF
;
A
#
# COMPACT_ATOMS: atom_id res chain seq x y z
N MET A 1 11.59 14.08 8.31
CA MET A 1 10.13 14.21 8.50
C MET A 1 9.67 13.19 9.53
N PRO A 2 8.79 13.50 10.50
CA PRO A 2 8.32 12.51 11.46
C PRO A 2 7.43 11.46 10.80
N ILE A 3 7.39 10.26 11.37
CA ILE A 3 6.50 9.17 10.97
C ILE A 3 5.06 9.55 11.35
N ARG A 4 4.12 9.33 10.43
CA ARG A 4 2.69 9.61 10.62
C ARG A 4 1.80 8.40 10.37
N GLU A 5 2.36 7.36 9.77
CA GLU A 5 1.65 6.12 9.49
C GLU A 5 2.42 4.95 10.09
N PHE A 6 1.73 4.15 10.89
CA PHE A 6 2.29 3.00 11.58
C PHE A 6 1.57 1.75 11.11
N VAL A 7 2.28 0.91 10.37
CA VAL A 7 1.77 -0.40 9.97
C VAL A 7 2.10 -1.40 11.06
N LEU A 8 1.08 -1.92 11.75
CA LEU A 8 1.23 -2.91 12.81
C LEU A 8 0.78 -4.27 12.27
N LYS A 9 1.72 -5.18 12.10
CA LYS A 9 1.40 -6.55 11.72
C LYS A 9 0.91 -7.33 12.93
N ILE A 10 -0.34 -7.76 12.87
CA ILE A 10 -0.97 -8.52 13.95
C ILE A 10 -1.03 -10.01 13.70
N ALA A 11 -0.77 -10.44 12.45
CA ALA A 11 -0.64 -11.83 12.06
C ALA A 11 0.43 -11.98 10.97
N SER A 12 1.35 -12.94 11.09
CA SER A 12 2.36 -13.23 10.06
C SER A 12 1.92 -14.31 9.07
N SER A 13 0.79 -14.99 9.29
CA SER A 13 0.22 -16.02 8.40
C SER A 13 -0.91 -15.45 7.55
N CYS A 14 -1.23 -16.13 6.43
CA CYS A 14 -2.34 -15.80 5.56
C CYS A 14 -3.18 -17.05 5.25
N ASN A 15 -4.47 -16.84 5.00
CA ASN A 15 -5.42 -17.84 4.55
C ASN A 15 -5.55 -17.93 3.02
N LEU A 16 -4.75 -17.12 2.29
CA LEU A 16 -4.59 -17.16 0.83
C LEU A 16 -3.15 -17.50 0.45
N ALA A 17 -2.97 -18.00 -0.77
CA ALA A 17 -1.71 -18.34 -1.41
C ALA A 17 -1.60 -17.60 -2.76
N CYS A 18 -1.66 -16.27 -2.72
CA CYS A 18 -1.52 -15.44 -3.93
C CYS A 18 -0.12 -15.62 -4.52
N ASP A 19 -0.03 -15.91 -5.82
CA ASP A 19 1.23 -16.22 -6.51
C ASP A 19 2.17 -15.02 -6.68
N TYR A 20 1.66 -13.79 -6.61
CA TYR A 20 2.44 -12.55 -6.63
C TYR A 20 2.76 -11.97 -5.25
N CYS A 21 2.46 -12.70 -4.16
CA CYS A 21 2.59 -12.15 -2.81
C CYS A 21 4.05 -11.86 -2.43
N TYR A 22 4.39 -10.58 -2.32
CA TYR A 22 5.76 -10.17 -1.98
C TYR A 22 6.22 -10.60 -0.58
N ILE A 23 5.29 -10.96 0.32
CA ILE A 23 5.62 -11.44 1.66
C ILE A 23 6.03 -12.92 1.62
N TYR A 24 5.36 -13.76 0.82
CA TYR A 24 5.50 -15.22 0.90
C TYR A 24 6.22 -15.84 -0.29
N THR A 25 6.21 -15.23 -1.47
CA THR A 25 6.69 -15.85 -2.71
C THR A 25 7.97 -15.22 -3.27
N MET A 26 8.41 -14.07 -2.72
CA MET A 26 9.58 -13.36 -3.23
C MET A 26 10.85 -13.62 -2.42
N ALA A 27 11.88 -12.80 -2.61
CA ALA A 27 13.25 -13.05 -2.15
C ALA A 27 13.41 -13.16 -0.64
N ASP A 28 12.62 -12.39 0.14
CA ASP A 28 12.68 -12.42 1.59
C ASP A 28 11.79 -13.53 2.16
N GLN A 29 12.35 -14.37 3.02
CA GLN A 29 11.63 -15.46 3.68
C GLN A 29 11.66 -15.34 5.22
N THR A 30 12.03 -14.18 5.76
CA THR A 30 12.12 -13.91 7.20
C THR A 30 10.79 -14.11 7.95
N TRP A 31 9.66 -14.04 7.24
CA TRP A 31 8.33 -14.33 7.81
C TRP A 31 8.22 -15.71 8.46
N ARG A 32 9.03 -16.69 8.02
CA ARG A 32 9.02 -18.07 8.54
C ARG A 32 9.44 -18.17 10.00
N SER A 33 10.27 -17.23 10.46
CA SER A 33 10.77 -17.15 11.84
C SER A 33 9.90 -16.26 12.74
N ARG A 34 8.88 -15.57 12.18
CA ARG A 34 8.03 -14.64 12.94
C ARG A 34 6.95 -15.39 13.74
N PRO A 35 6.57 -14.89 14.93
CA PRO A 35 5.39 -15.35 15.63
C PRO A 35 4.16 -15.27 14.74
N ARG A 36 3.32 -16.31 14.73
CA ARG A 36 2.11 -16.33 13.88
C ARG A 36 1.14 -15.21 14.22
N LEU A 37 1.04 -14.85 15.50
CA LEU A 37 0.21 -13.76 16.00
C LEU A 37 1.03 -12.85 16.90
N ILE A 38 0.73 -11.57 16.87
CA ILE A 38 1.29 -10.59 17.80
C ILE A 38 0.82 -10.87 19.24
N THR A 39 1.70 -10.65 20.23
CA THR A 39 1.34 -10.76 21.64
C THR A 39 0.82 -9.45 22.20
N THR A 40 0.03 -9.48 23.29
CA THR A 40 -0.41 -8.27 24.01
C THR A 40 0.79 -7.44 24.47
N ARG A 41 1.85 -8.09 24.96
CA ARG A 41 3.11 -7.42 25.34
C ARG A 41 3.73 -6.64 24.15
N THR A 42 3.73 -7.22 22.97
CA THR A 42 4.25 -6.54 21.76
C THR A 42 3.35 -5.39 21.35
N ILE A 43 2.01 -5.55 21.44
CA ILE A 43 1.05 -4.49 21.16
C ILE A 43 1.27 -3.29 22.11
N ASP A 44 1.37 -3.54 23.41
CA ASP A 44 1.58 -2.48 24.41
C ASP A 44 2.90 -1.75 24.18
N ALA A 45 3.98 -2.47 23.93
CA ALA A 45 5.27 -1.85 23.59
C ALA A 45 5.20 -1.01 22.31
N ALA A 46 4.57 -1.55 21.25
CA ALA A 46 4.44 -0.85 19.97
C ALA A 46 3.61 0.44 20.14
N THR A 47 2.46 0.37 20.79
CA THR A 47 1.58 1.54 20.99
C THR A 47 2.21 2.59 21.90
N SER A 48 2.98 2.18 22.92
CA SER A 48 3.76 3.10 23.75
C SER A 48 4.81 3.85 22.92
N ARG A 49 5.60 3.16 22.06
CA ARG A 49 6.57 3.80 21.17
C ARG A 49 5.94 4.74 20.17
N ILE A 50 4.75 4.41 19.67
CA ILE A 50 3.96 5.30 18.80
C ILE A 50 3.53 6.55 19.58
N GLY A 51 3.01 6.40 20.79
CA GLY A 51 2.61 7.51 21.67
C GLY A 51 3.75 8.45 22.02
N GLU A 52 4.94 7.90 22.36
CA GLU A 52 6.16 8.67 22.60
C GLU A 52 6.54 9.53 21.38
N HIS A 53 6.50 8.94 20.18
CA HIS A 53 6.85 9.64 18.94
C HIS A 53 5.85 10.77 18.63
N ILE A 54 4.54 10.49 18.75
CA ILE A 54 3.47 11.47 18.55
C ILE A 54 3.64 12.67 19.49
N SER A 55 3.85 12.39 20.78
CA SER A 55 4.07 13.43 21.81
C SER A 55 5.28 14.28 21.51
N ARG A 56 6.41 13.63 21.17
CA ARG A 56 7.67 14.31 20.87
C ARG A 56 7.58 15.28 19.69
N HIS A 57 6.81 14.88 18.66
CA HIS A 57 6.68 15.67 17.42
C HIS A 57 5.41 16.51 17.35
N GLY A 58 4.56 16.52 18.38
CA GLY A 58 3.33 17.28 18.43
C GLY A 58 2.36 16.93 17.28
N LEU A 59 2.30 15.65 16.89
CA LEU A 59 1.48 15.22 15.77
C LEU A 59 -0.01 15.29 16.14
N GLN A 60 -0.81 15.96 15.31
CA GLN A 60 -2.25 16.12 15.53
C GLN A 60 -3.08 15.03 14.86
N ARG A 61 -2.50 14.33 13.87
CA ARG A 61 -3.16 13.25 13.12
C ARG A 61 -2.15 12.17 12.77
N VAL A 62 -2.54 10.92 12.99
CA VAL A 62 -1.76 9.73 12.62
C VAL A 62 -2.67 8.64 12.08
N ALA A 63 -2.11 7.72 11.28
CA ALA A 63 -2.76 6.49 10.88
C ALA A 63 -2.08 5.29 11.55
N VAL A 64 -2.89 4.36 12.07
CA VAL A 64 -2.44 3.04 12.51
C VAL A 64 -3.13 1.99 11.63
N ILE A 65 -2.34 1.23 10.90
CA ILE A 65 -2.84 0.29 9.89
C ILE A 65 -2.55 -1.13 10.36
N LEU A 66 -3.61 -1.84 10.73
CA LEU A 66 -3.52 -3.25 11.08
C LEU A 66 -3.29 -4.06 9.79
N HIS A 67 -2.22 -4.80 9.78
CA HIS A 67 -1.74 -5.52 8.59
C HIS A 67 -1.17 -6.90 8.98
N GLY A 68 -0.48 -7.53 8.04
CA GLY A 68 0.22 -8.81 8.24
C GLY A 68 0.16 -9.64 6.97
N GLY A 69 0.06 -10.96 7.11
CA GLY A 69 -0.38 -11.81 6.03
C GLY A 69 -1.89 -11.61 5.80
N GLU A 70 -2.69 -12.05 6.76
CA GLU A 70 -4.10 -11.68 6.85
C GLU A 70 -4.41 -11.29 8.32
N PRO A 71 -4.63 -10.00 8.61
CA PRO A 71 -4.79 -9.54 9.98
C PRO A 71 -6.04 -10.09 10.68
N LEU A 72 -7.11 -10.43 9.94
CA LEU A 72 -8.33 -10.99 10.52
C LEU A 72 -8.13 -12.38 11.12
N LEU A 73 -7.02 -13.07 10.82
CA LEU A 73 -6.64 -14.33 11.48
C LEU A 73 -6.29 -14.13 12.96
N ALA A 74 -5.98 -12.92 13.41
CA ALA A 74 -5.75 -12.61 14.80
C ALA A 74 -7.05 -12.67 15.65
N GLY A 75 -8.21 -12.59 14.98
CA GLY A 75 -9.53 -12.69 15.60
C GLY A 75 -9.97 -11.40 16.31
N ARG A 76 -11.25 -11.36 16.69
CA ARG A 76 -11.90 -10.16 17.25
C ARG A 76 -11.25 -9.65 18.54
N ARG A 77 -10.92 -10.54 19.47
CA ARG A 77 -10.29 -10.15 20.76
C ARG A 77 -8.97 -9.41 20.55
N ALA A 78 -8.17 -9.81 19.55
CA ALA A 78 -6.93 -9.11 19.23
C ALA A 78 -7.21 -7.72 18.65
N LEU A 79 -8.23 -7.59 17.78
CA LEU A 79 -8.63 -6.28 17.23
C LEU A 79 -9.13 -5.33 18.33
N GLU A 80 -9.98 -5.82 19.23
CA GLU A 80 -10.46 -5.07 20.39
C GLU A 80 -9.31 -4.61 21.30
N TYR A 81 -8.36 -5.51 21.56
CA TYR A 81 -7.20 -5.20 22.39
C TYR A 81 -6.32 -4.12 21.74
N VAL A 82 -5.98 -4.28 20.45
CA VAL A 82 -5.15 -3.29 19.72
C VAL A 82 -5.86 -1.93 19.70
N ALA A 83 -7.15 -1.90 19.38
CA ALA A 83 -7.91 -0.65 19.34
C ALA A 83 -7.97 0.05 20.70
N GLY A 84 -8.11 -0.73 21.78
CA GLY A 84 -8.02 -0.24 23.15
C GLY A 84 -6.64 0.29 23.51
N ALA A 85 -5.58 -0.45 23.18
CA ALA A 85 -4.19 -0.05 23.44
C ALA A 85 -3.81 1.24 22.69
N VAL A 86 -4.17 1.34 21.40
CA VAL A 86 -3.95 2.55 20.60
C VAL A 86 -4.60 3.77 21.26
N ARG A 87 -5.86 3.67 21.73
CA ARG A 87 -6.55 4.80 22.36
C ARG A 87 -6.01 5.16 23.73
N ARG A 88 -5.51 4.18 24.47
CA ARG A 88 -4.94 4.38 25.82
C ARG A 88 -3.58 5.07 25.76
N GLU A 89 -2.73 4.66 24.82
CA GLU A 89 -1.33 5.08 24.77
C GLU A 89 -1.10 6.38 23.95
N LEU A 90 -2.02 6.72 23.05
CA LEU A 90 -1.88 7.93 22.25
C LEU A 90 -2.36 9.18 23.00
N PRO A 91 -1.69 10.33 22.82
CA PRO A 91 -2.05 11.56 23.52
C PRO A 91 -3.50 12.00 23.27
N PRO A 92 -4.18 12.57 24.27
CA PRO A 92 -5.53 13.11 24.10
C PRO A 92 -5.59 14.17 23.00
N GLY A 93 -6.67 14.16 22.21
CA GLY A 93 -6.90 15.14 21.12
C GLY A 93 -6.23 14.79 19.80
N VAL A 94 -5.40 13.75 19.73
CA VAL A 94 -4.85 13.27 18.46
C VAL A 94 -5.94 12.55 17.65
N ILE A 95 -6.10 12.93 16.39
CA ILE A 95 -6.99 12.24 15.45
C ILE A 95 -6.32 10.96 14.99
N ILE A 96 -6.92 9.82 15.34
CA ILE A 96 -6.42 8.48 15.01
C ILE A 96 -7.25 7.92 13.86
N ASP A 97 -6.61 7.67 12.71
CA ASP A 97 -7.20 6.91 11.62
C ASP A 97 -6.77 5.44 11.76
N LEU A 98 -7.59 4.67 12.50
CA LEU A 98 -7.34 3.24 12.69
C LEU A 98 -7.94 2.45 11.52
N ARG A 99 -7.10 1.73 10.80
CA ARG A 99 -7.49 0.96 9.61
C ARG A 99 -7.04 -0.49 9.71
N ILE A 100 -7.71 -1.34 8.94
CA ILE A 100 -7.27 -2.71 8.67
C ILE A 100 -7.22 -2.93 7.16
N GLN A 101 -6.14 -3.54 6.66
CA GLN A 101 -6.02 -3.97 5.28
C GLN A 101 -6.15 -5.49 5.21
N THR A 102 -7.19 -5.99 4.55
CA THR A 102 -7.56 -7.40 4.54
C THR A 102 -7.81 -7.92 3.12
N ASN A 103 -7.71 -9.24 2.93
CA ASN A 103 -8.20 -9.91 1.71
C ASN A 103 -9.73 -10.07 1.68
N GLY A 104 -10.43 -9.69 2.75
CA GLY A 104 -11.89 -9.68 2.83
C GLY A 104 -12.58 -11.04 3.03
N VAL A 105 -11.86 -12.14 2.96
CA VAL A 105 -12.44 -13.51 3.00
C VAL A 105 -13.15 -13.82 4.31
N LEU A 106 -12.67 -13.24 5.42
CA LEU A 106 -13.18 -13.47 6.78
C LEU A 106 -14.17 -12.40 7.27
N LEU A 107 -14.52 -11.43 6.43
CA LEU A 107 -15.51 -10.42 6.79
C LEU A 107 -16.89 -11.04 6.95
N ASP A 108 -17.48 -10.84 8.13
CA ASP A 108 -18.82 -11.28 8.50
C ASP A 108 -19.51 -10.26 9.41
N GLU A 109 -20.82 -10.44 9.67
CA GLU A 109 -21.63 -9.53 10.48
C GLU A 109 -21.10 -9.35 11.91
N GLU A 110 -20.57 -10.41 12.50
CA GLU A 110 -20.06 -10.38 13.86
C GLU A 110 -18.77 -9.56 13.94
N LEU A 111 -17.90 -9.71 12.93
CA LEU A 111 -16.69 -8.91 12.81
C LEU A 111 -17.03 -7.42 12.56
N PHE A 112 -18.04 -7.12 11.72
CA PHE A 112 -18.47 -5.74 11.49
C PHE A 112 -18.99 -5.07 12.77
N ARG A 113 -19.62 -5.78 13.69
CA ARG A 113 -19.98 -5.23 15.01
C ARG A 113 -18.74 -4.75 15.78
N THR A 114 -17.68 -5.56 15.81
CA THR A 114 -16.41 -5.17 16.44
C THR A 114 -15.75 -3.99 15.71
N LEU A 115 -15.70 -4.01 14.37
CA LEU A 115 -15.09 -2.95 13.59
C LEU A 115 -15.82 -1.59 13.79
N ARG A 116 -17.16 -1.60 13.86
CA ARG A 116 -17.98 -0.41 14.16
C ARG A 116 -17.71 0.11 15.57
N SER A 117 -17.79 -0.75 16.59
CA SER A 117 -17.61 -0.33 18.00
C SER A 117 -16.24 0.29 18.25
N HIS A 118 -15.26 -0.08 17.44
CA HIS A 118 -13.89 0.44 17.53
C HIS A 118 -13.50 1.39 16.38
N HIS A 119 -14.46 1.82 15.55
CA HIS A 119 -14.21 2.71 14.40
C HIS A 119 -12.98 2.30 13.59
N ILE A 120 -12.84 0.99 13.29
CA ILE A 120 -11.75 0.45 12.47
C ILE A 120 -12.19 0.47 11.01
N ARG A 121 -11.57 1.31 10.21
CA ARG A 121 -11.86 1.41 8.78
C ARG A 121 -11.24 0.24 8.01
N VAL A 122 -11.92 -0.22 6.96
CA VAL A 122 -11.58 -1.45 6.24
C VAL A 122 -11.18 -1.15 4.81
N GLY A 123 -9.93 -1.45 4.47
CA GLY A 123 -9.45 -1.57 3.11
C GLY A 123 -9.46 -3.03 2.67
N VAL A 124 -9.91 -3.30 1.45
CA VAL A 124 -10.00 -4.67 0.93
C VAL A 124 -9.17 -4.81 -0.33
N SER A 125 -8.42 -5.93 -0.43
CA SER A 125 -7.66 -6.28 -1.62
C SER A 125 -8.48 -7.18 -2.54
N ILE A 126 -8.76 -6.71 -3.77
CA ILE A 126 -9.52 -7.43 -4.80
C ILE A 126 -9.04 -7.01 -6.19
N ASP A 127 -8.85 -7.95 -7.11
CA ASP A 127 -8.22 -7.72 -8.40
C ASP A 127 -9.23 -7.78 -9.57
N GLY A 128 -10.38 -7.12 -9.41
CA GLY A 128 -11.46 -7.09 -10.41
C GLY A 128 -12.50 -8.19 -10.22
N GLY A 129 -13.12 -8.65 -11.31
CA GLY A 129 -14.16 -9.66 -11.31
C GLY A 129 -13.67 -11.08 -10.97
N PRO A 130 -14.57 -12.09 -10.93
CA PRO A 130 -14.24 -13.44 -10.44
C PRO A 130 -13.12 -14.12 -11.22
N VAL A 131 -13.07 -13.97 -12.54
CA VAL A 131 -12.02 -14.56 -13.38
C VAL A 131 -10.66 -13.90 -13.11
N HIS A 132 -10.65 -12.57 -13.05
CA HIS A 132 -9.45 -11.77 -12.81
C HIS A 132 -8.87 -12.05 -11.42
N HIS A 133 -9.69 -11.96 -10.40
CA HIS A 133 -9.29 -12.16 -9.00
C HIS A 133 -8.79 -13.59 -8.74
N ASN A 134 -9.55 -14.61 -9.17
CA ASN A 134 -9.21 -16.02 -8.90
C ASN A 134 -8.04 -16.52 -9.74
N ARG A 135 -7.51 -15.74 -10.68
CA ARG A 135 -6.28 -16.10 -11.39
C ARG A 135 -5.09 -16.13 -10.43
N HIS A 136 -5.08 -15.25 -9.45
CA HIS A 136 -3.94 -15.05 -8.55
C HIS A 136 -4.26 -15.25 -7.08
N ARG A 137 -5.46 -14.83 -6.61
CA ARG A 137 -5.79 -14.79 -5.18
C ARG A 137 -6.56 -16.03 -4.77
N ASN A 138 -5.86 -17.15 -4.73
CA ASN A 138 -6.44 -18.44 -4.39
C ASN A 138 -6.15 -18.83 -2.94
N ARG A 139 -6.97 -19.73 -2.41
CA ARG A 139 -6.71 -20.44 -1.16
C ARG A 139 -5.55 -21.43 -1.34
N PRO A 140 -4.92 -21.90 -0.24
CA PRO A 140 -3.86 -22.93 -0.34
C PRO A 140 -4.30 -24.24 -1.01
N ASP A 141 -5.60 -24.53 -1.00
CA ASP A 141 -6.19 -25.71 -1.66
C ASP A 141 -6.54 -25.47 -3.15
N GLY A 142 -6.16 -24.31 -3.71
CA GLY A 142 -6.40 -23.92 -5.10
C GLY A 142 -7.80 -23.34 -5.38
N ARG A 143 -8.73 -23.36 -4.42
CA ARG A 143 -10.05 -22.74 -4.61
C ARG A 143 -9.96 -21.23 -4.66
N GLY A 144 -10.71 -20.60 -5.57
CA GLY A 144 -10.81 -19.15 -5.68
C GLY A 144 -11.35 -18.49 -4.40
N SER A 145 -10.94 -17.27 -4.14
CA SER A 145 -11.38 -16.50 -2.96
C SER A 145 -12.43 -15.44 -3.29
N TYR A 146 -12.66 -15.11 -4.56
CA TYR A 146 -13.54 -14.02 -4.99
C TYR A 146 -14.91 -14.03 -4.32
N ALA A 147 -15.62 -15.18 -4.33
CA ALA A 147 -16.99 -15.26 -3.79
C ALA A 147 -17.05 -14.86 -2.30
N ALA A 148 -16.03 -15.22 -1.52
CA ALA A 148 -15.95 -14.86 -0.11
C ALA A 148 -15.59 -13.37 0.07
N THR A 149 -14.62 -12.87 -0.68
CA THR A 149 -14.23 -11.45 -0.68
C THR A 149 -15.41 -10.55 -1.11
N ALA A 150 -16.09 -10.90 -2.19
CA ALA A 150 -17.26 -10.17 -2.69
C ALA A 150 -18.42 -10.14 -1.67
N ARG A 151 -18.66 -11.24 -0.94
CA ARG A 151 -19.63 -11.26 0.16
C ARG A 151 -19.25 -10.26 1.24
N GLY A 152 -17.99 -10.25 1.68
CA GLY A 152 -17.48 -9.30 2.66
C GLY A 152 -17.62 -7.85 2.20
N LEU A 153 -17.36 -7.58 0.91
CA LEU A 153 -17.52 -6.24 0.32
C LEU A 153 -18.98 -5.79 0.25
N ARG A 154 -19.92 -6.70 -0.04
CA ARG A 154 -21.36 -6.36 -0.01
C ARG A 154 -21.82 -5.99 1.40
N LEU A 155 -21.33 -6.69 2.43
CA LEU A 155 -21.59 -6.30 3.83
C LEU A 155 -20.97 -4.94 4.15
N LEU A 156 -19.75 -4.67 3.70
CA LEU A 156 -19.07 -3.39 3.90
C LEU A 156 -19.80 -2.22 3.20
N GLY A 157 -20.42 -2.49 2.06
CA GLY A 157 -21.22 -1.51 1.29
C GLY A 157 -22.58 -1.18 1.91
N GLN A 158 -23.07 -1.93 2.90
CA GLN A 158 -24.34 -1.64 3.60
C GLN A 158 -24.28 -0.31 4.33
N ALA A 159 -25.42 0.36 4.46
CA ALA A 159 -25.51 1.71 5.03
C ALA A 159 -24.84 1.81 6.42
N GLU A 160 -25.05 0.82 7.28
CA GLU A 160 -24.50 0.75 8.63
C GLU A 160 -22.98 0.55 8.70
N ASN A 161 -22.35 0.03 7.63
CA ASN A 161 -20.91 -0.22 7.55
C ASN A 161 -20.20 0.80 6.65
N ARG A 162 -20.93 1.64 5.93
CA ARG A 162 -20.40 2.51 4.88
C ARG A 162 -19.29 3.44 5.36
N GLU A 163 -19.39 3.96 6.57
CA GLU A 163 -18.38 4.83 7.17
C GLU A 163 -17.04 4.12 7.43
N LEU A 164 -17.08 2.80 7.56
CA LEU A 164 -15.88 1.99 7.74
C LEU A 164 -15.16 1.73 6.42
N TYR A 165 -15.80 1.92 5.28
CA TYR A 165 -15.22 1.59 3.99
C TYR A 165 -14.07 2.54 3.64
N ALA A 166 -12.83 2.06 3.72
CA ALA A 166 -11.62 2.85 3.39
C ALA A 166 -11.32 2.84 1.89
N GLY A 167 -11.60 1.74 1.18
CA GLY A 167 -11.36 1.60 -0.25
C GLY A 167 -10.87 0.22 -0.66
N LEU A 168 -10.46 0.11 -1.93
CA LEU A 168 -9.98 -1.11 -2.55
C LEU A 168 -8.51 -0.97 -2.98
N LEU A 169 -7.77 -2.07 -2.91
CA LEU A 169 -6.47 -2.23 -3.57
C LEU A 169 -6.58 -3.31 -4.64
N CYS A 170 -6.14 -2.99 -5.85
CA CYS A 170 -6.13 -3.88 -7.01
C CYS A 170 -4.72 -3.98 -7.58
N VAL A 171 -4.18 -5.19 -7.66
CA VAL A 171 -2.91 -5.43 -8.36
C VAL A 171 -3.17 -5.55 -9.85
N VAL A 172 -2.42 -4.79 -10.65
CA VAL A 172 -2.56 -4.78 -12.12
C VAL A 172 -2.03 -6.09 -12.71
N ASP A 173 -2.88 -6.77 -13.47
CA ASP A 173 -2.49 -7.86 -14.37
C ASP A 173 -2.77 -7.43 -15.82
N THR A 174 -1.72 -7.23 -16.60
CA THR A 174 -1.80 -6.73 -17.99
C THR A 174 -2.51 -7.69 -18.97
N ARG A 175 -2.82 -8.92 -18.54
CA ARG A 175 -3.63 -9.87 -19.31
C ARG A 175 -5.12 -9.62 -19.21
N ASN A 176 -5.56 -8.78 -18.27
CA ASN A 176 -6.96 -8.42 -18.07
C ASN A 176 -7.27 -7.11 -18.81
N ASP A 177 -8.50 -7.00 -19.31
CA ASP A 177 -8.98 -5.71 -19.82
C ASP A 177 -9.10 -4.70 -18.66
N PRO A 178 -8.45 -3.52 -18.76
CA PRO A 178 -8.43 -2.52 -17.68
C PRO A 178 -9.81 -1.93 -17.38
N VAL A 179 -10.66 -1.77 -18.41
CA VAL A 179 -12.00 -1.22 -18.25
C VAL A 179 -12.91 -2.23 -17.57
N GLU A 180 -12.88 -3.50 -18.00
CA GLU A 180 -13.65 -4.57 -17.33
C GLU A 180 -13.25 -4.73 -15.85
N VAL A 181 -11.95 -4.64 -15.53
CA VAL A 181 -11.48 -4.66 -14.14
C VAL A 181 -12.00 -3.47 -13.36
N TYR A 182 -11.91 -2.26 -13.92
CA TYR A 182 -12.39 -1.04 -13.28
C TYR A 182 -13.90 -1.10 -13.01
N GLU A 183 -14.71 -1.48 -14.00
CA GLU A 183 -16.16 -1.60 -13.86
C GLU A 183 -16.55 -2.65 -12.80
N ALA A 184 -15.87 -3.81 -12.79
CA ALA A 184 -16.12 -4.84 -11.77
C ALA A 184 -15.79 -4.36 -10.34
N LEU A 185 -14.83 -3.45 -10.17
CA LEU A 185 -14.52 -2.84 -8.88
C LEU A 185 -15.57 -1.81 -8.47
N LEU A 186 -16.13 -1.06 -9.44
CA LEU A 186 -17.20 -0.09 -9.19
C LEU A 186 -18.50 -0.71 -8.71
N GLU A 187 -18.77 -2.00 -9.03
CA GLU A 187 -19.95 -2.72 -8.51
C GLU A 187 -20.02 -2.71 -6.97
N PHE A 188 -18.86 -2.57 -6.28
CA PHE A 188 -18.79 -2.45 -4.83
C PHE A 188 -18.86 -1.01 -4.33
N SER A 189 -19.06 -0.04 -5.21
CA SER A 189 -19.14 1.40 -4.90
C SER A 189 -18.05 1.89 -3.95
N PRO A 190 -16.75 1.63 -4.19
CA PRO A 190 -15.68 1.99 -3.28
C PRO A 190 -15.53 3.52 -3.17
N PRO A 191 -15.28 4.08 -1.96
CA PRO A 191 -14.98 5.50 -1.83
C PRO A 191 -13.62 5.87 -2.41
N ALA A 192 -12.70 4.90 -2.45
CA ALA A 192 -11.37 5.03 -3.04
C ALA A 192 -10.90 3.70 -3.61
N LEU A 193 -10.07 3.77 -4.63
CA LEU A 193 -9.42 2.65 -5.31
C LEU A 193 -7.95 2.99 -5.54
N ASP A 194 -7.06 2.01 -5.46
CA ASP A 194 -5.69 2.16 -5.88
C ASP A 194 -5.24 1.00 -6.77
N PHE A 195 -4.66 1.30 -7.91
CA PHE A 195 -4.01 0.34 -8.78
C PHE A 195 -2.55 0.20 -8.38
N LEU A 196 -2.15 -1.02 -8.04
CA LEU A 196 -0.81 -1.35 -7.59
C LEU A 196 -0.06 -2.08 -8.69
N LEU A 197 1.10 -1.58 -9.06
CA LEU A 197 2.01 -2.31 -9.93
C LEU A 197 2.55 -3.54 -9.17
N PRO A 198 2.57 -4.73 -9.77
CA PRO A 198 3.14 -5.92 -9.14
C PRO A 198 4.55 -5.66 -8.61
N HIS A 199 4.85 -6.15 -7.42
CA HIS A 199 6.21 -6.03 -6.92
C HIS A 199 7.18 -6.88 -7.71
N GLY A 200 8.32 -6.32 -7.99
CA GLY A 200 9.44 -6.88 -8.72
C GLY A 200 10.50 -5.80 -8.91
N ASN A 201 11.63 -6.16 -9.46
CA ASN A 201 12.78 -5.26 -9.60
C ASN A 201 13.68 -5.76 -10.73
N TRP A 202 14.84 -5.13 -10.95
CA TRP A 202 15.75 -5.53 -12.03
C TRP A 202 16.37 -6.92 -11.87
N SER A 203 16.35 -7.50 -10.67
CA SER A 203 16.87 -8.86 -10.41
C SER A 203 15.81 -9.95 -10.51
N ALA A 204 14.54 -9.55 -10.38
CA ALA A 204 13.35 -10.38 -10.55
C ALA A 204 12.26 -9.50 -11.20
N PRO A 205 12.30 -9.30 -12.53
CA PRO A 205 11.38 -8.40 -13.22
C PRO A 205 9.93 -8.89 -13.11
N PRO A 206 8.97 -7.96 -13.00
CA PRO A 206 7.55 -8.30 -13.11
C PRO A 206 7.20 -8.84 -14.50
N PRO A 207 6.11 -9.61 -14.63
CA PRO A 207 5.67 -10.11 -15.94
C PRO A 207 5.53 -8.97 -16.97
N GLY A 208 6.00 -9.20 -18.18
CA GLY A 208 5.93 -8.20 -19.28
C GLY A 208 6.92 -7.03 -19.19
N CYS A 209 7.69 -6.89 -18.11
CA CYS A 209 8.74 -5.90 -18.02
C CYS A 209 10.03 -6.44 -18.65
N SER A 210 10.38 -5.94 -19.85
CA SER A 210 11.66 -6.22 -20.52
C SER A 210 12.36 -4.92 -20.90
N ARG A 211 13.69 -4.88 -20.72
CA ARG A 211 14.50 -3.74 -21.19
C ARG A 211 14.65 -3.69 -22.69
N ASP A 212 14.54 -4.84 -23.34
CA ASP A 212 14.99 -5.00 -24.73
C ASP A 212 13.87 -4.67 -25.72
N THR A 213 12.61 -4.73 -25.32
CA THR A 213 11.46 -4.51 -26.22
C THR A 213 11.01 -3.05 -26.29
N GLY A 214 11.29 -2.23 -25.28
CA GLY A 214 10.75 -0.88 -25.17
C GLY A 214 9.24 -0.82 -24.97
N GLU A 215 8.58 -1.96 -24.79
CA GLU A 215 7.15 -2.07 -24.52
C GLU A 215 6.80 -1.52 -23.15
N THR A 216 5.56 -1.03 -23.02
CA THR A 216 5.06 -0.41 -21.80
C THR A 216 3.66 -0.93 -21.47
N PRO A 217 3.51 -2.25 -21.22
CA PRO A 217 2.20 -2.88 -21.06
C PRO A 217 1.42 -2.35 -19.84
N TYR A 218 2.12 -1.98 -18.78
CA TYR A 218 1.49 -1.39 -17.60
C TYR A 218 1.03 0.05 -17.84
N ALA A 219 1.76 0.82 -18.65
CA ALA A 219 1.29 2.14 -19.06
C ALA A 219 0.05 2.04 -19.95
N GLU A 220 0.01 1.11 -20.90
CA GLU A 220 -1.17 0.88 -21.76
C GLU A 220 -2.40 0.54 -20.92
N TRP A 221 -2.24 -0.38 -20.00
CA TRP A 221 -3.28 -0.78 -19.08
C TRP A 221 -3.77 0.40 -18.21
N LEU A 222 -2.85 1.10 -17.55
CA LEU A 222 -3.18 2.23 -16.67
C LEU A 222 -3.76 3.43 -17.43
N ILE A 223 -3.32 3.68 -18.66
CA ILE A 223 -3.86 4.75 -19.52
C ILE A 223 -5.32 4.45 -19.88
N ALA A 224 -5.65 3.22 -20.26
CA ALA A 224 -7.02 2.87 -20.58
C ALA A 224 -7.94 2.97 -19.34
N ALA A 225 -7.48 2.51 -18.17
CA ALA A 225 -8.20 2.70 -16.91
C ALA A 225 -8.34 4.19 -16.52
N PHE A 226 -7.28 4.99 -16.71
CA PHE A 226 -7.30 6.43 -16.49
C PHE A 226 -8.30 7.13 -17.40
N ASP A 227 -8.27 6.87 -18.69
CA ASP A 227 -9.18 7.49 -19.66
C ASP A 227 -10.64 7.16 -19.39
N ARG A 228 -10.95 5.93 -18.95
CA ARG A 228 -12.31 5.56 -18.52
C ARG A 228 -12.71 6.32 -17.25
N TRP A 229 -11.86 6.36 -16.23
CA TRP A 229 -12.10 7.07 -14.97
C TRP A 229 -12.22 8.59 -15.17
N TYR A 230 -11.30 9.18 -15.93
CA TYR A 230 -11.19 10.63 -16.12
C TYR A 230 -12.34 11.22 -16.94
N ARG A 231 -12.89 10.45 -17.89
CA ARG A 231 -14.02 10.87 -18.76
C ARG A 231 -15.38 10.63 -18.14
N ALA A 232 -15.48 10.04 -16.97
CA ALA A 232 -16.76 9.83 -16.32
C ALA A 232 -17.46 11.17 -16.07
N PRO A 233 -18.78 11.27 -16.35
CA PRO A 233 -19.51 12.54 -16.23
C PRO A 233 -19.61 13.06 -14.79
N HIS A 234 -19.31 12.21 -13.82
CA HIS A 234 -19.18 12.53 -12.41
C HIS A 234 -18.15 11.61 -11.78
N GLN A 235 -17.56 12.05 -10.67
CA GLN A 235 -16.57 11.23 -9.95
C GLN A 235 -17.23 10.01 -9.32
N GLU A 236 -16.99 8.82 -9.89
CA GLU A 236 -17.51 7.53 -9.41
C GLU A 236 -16.77 7.03 -8.18
N THR A 237 -15.44 7.18 -8.17
CA THR A 237 -14.55 6.84 -7.07
C THR A 237 -13.26 7.66 -7.16
N ALA A 238 -12.55 7.81 -6.04
CA ALA A 238 -11.20 8.36 -6.06
C ALA A 238 -10.20 7.28 -6.47
N VAL A 239 -9.40 7.50 -7.53
CA VAL A 239 -8.29 6.59 -7.90
C VAL A 239 -6.98 7.23 -7.47
N ARG A 240 -6.38 6.70 -6.39
CA ARG A 240 -5.26 7.33 -5.69
C ARG A 240 -4.07 7.60 -6.60
N LEU A 241 -3.61 6.61 -7.37
CA LEU A 241 -2.47 6.80 -8.28
C LEU A 241 -2.70 7.94 -9.26
N PHE A 242 -3.88 8.01 -9.86
CA PHE A 242 -4.22 9.04 -10.87
C PHE A 242 -4.33 10.42 -10.23
N GLN A 243 -5.01 10.52 -9.08
CA GLN A 243 -5.12 11.78 -8.33
C GLN A 243 -3.76 12.29 -7.86
N GLU A 244 -2.84 11.40 -7.43
CA GLU A 244 -1.50 11.81 -7.02
C GLU A 244 -0.67 12.33 -8.21
N ILE A 245 -0.77 11.71 -9.39
CA ILE A 245 -0.11 12.22 -10.60
C ILE A 245 -0.66 13.61 -10.96
N ILE A 246 -1.99 13.78 -10.99
CA ILE A 246 -2.63 15.08 -11.26
C ILE A 246 -2.21 16.14 -10.22
N ASN A 247 -2.28 15.79 -8.94
CA ASN A 247 -1.87 16.68 -7.85
C ASN A 247 -0.42 17.15 -8.00
N LEU A 248 0.50 16.26 -8.37
CA LEU A 248 1.91 16.58 -8.60
C LEU A 248 2.11 17.45 -9.84
N LEU A 249 1.36 17.22 -10.92
CA LEU A 249 1.38 18.04 -12.13
C LEU A 249 0.90 19.47 -11.86
N LEU A 250 -0.04 19.64 -10.93
CA LEU A 250 -0.57 20.93 -10.47
C LEU A 250 0.30 21.58 -9.36
N GLY A 251 1.49 21.02 -9.06
CA GLY A 251 2.44 21.58 -8.10
C GLY A 251 2.24 21.17 -6.65
N GLY A 252 1.37 20.19 -6.39
CA GLY A 252 1.16 19.62 -5.07
C GLY A 252 2.29 18.67 -4.60
N HIS A 253 2.07 17.98 -3.49
CA HIS A 253 3.02 17.05 -2.87
C HIS A 253 2.43 15.64 -2.84
N SER A 254 3.25 14.63 -3.08
CA SER A 254 2.82 13.22 -3.01
C SER A 254 2.54 12.78 -1.57
N ARG A 255 1.53 11.92 -1.44
CA ARG A 255 1.16 11.22 -0.21
C ARG A 255 1.33 9.70 -0.34
N THR A 256 2.02 9.25 -1.39
CA THR A 256 2.25 7.82 -1.67
C THR A 256 3.71 7.58 -2.05
N GLU A 257 4.18 6.35 -1.90
CA GLU A 257 5.51 5.93 -2.39
C GLU A 257 5.53 5.55 -3.87
N GLN A 258 4.39 5.48 -4.53
CA GLN A 258 4.33 5.06 -5.94
C GLN A 258 4.88 6.13 -6.89
N VAL A 259 4.66 7.41 -6.56
CA VAL A 259 5.08 8.57 -7.34
C VAL A 259 5.46 9.74 -6.43
N GLY A 260 6.25 10.68 -6.94
CA GLY A 260 6.66 11.89 -6.21
C GLY A 260 7.94 11.71 -5.40
N LEU A 261 8.40 12.82 -4.83
CA LEU A 261 9.66 12.93 -4.08
C LEU A 261 9.45 13.13 -2.57
N SER A 262 8.22 12.94 -2.08
CA SER A 262 7.93 13.14 -0.65
C SER A 262 8.71 12.14 0.21
N PRO A 263 9.24 12.58 1.35
CA PRO A 263 9.91 11.70 2.30
C PRO A 263 8.96 10.59 2.78
N VAL A 264 9.50 9.41 3.00
CA VAL A 264 8.77 8.30 3.63
C VAL A 264 8.32 8.70 5.03
N ALA A 265 7.04 8.55 5.31
CA ALA A 265 6.41 8.94 6.56
C ALA A 265 5.77 7.77 7.31
N PHE A 266 6.14 6.53 6.99
CA PHE A 266 5.61 5.34 7.65
C PHE A 266 6.73 4.35 8.08
N VAL A 267 6.38 3.50 9.04
CA VAL A 267 7.21 2.42 9.56
C VAL A 267 6.33 1.18 9.76
N VAL A 268 6.92 0.00 9.59
CA VAL A 268 6.26 -1.28 9.88
C VAL A 268 6.78 -1.82 11.22
N ILE A 269 5.88 -2.35 12.05
CA ILE A 269 6.20 -3.12 13.27
C ILE A 269 5.67 -4.53 13.05
N ASP A 270 6.58 -5.52 13.04
CA ASP A 270 6.23 -6.91 12.81
C ASP A 270 5.73 -7.61 14.09
N THR A 271 5.22 -8.83 13.97
CA THR A 271 4.58 -9.59 15.06
C THR A 271 5.49 -9.88 16.26
N ASP A 272 6.81 -9.86 16.08
CA ASP A 272 7.83 -9.97 17.14
C ASP A 272 8.26 -8.62 17.73
N GLY A 273 7.68 -7.51 17.26
CA GLY A 273 8.04 -6.16 17.66
C GLY A 273 9.22 -5.56 16.90
N SER A 274 9.80 -6.27 15.93
CA SER A 274 10.88 -5.70 15.11
C SER A 274 10.35 -4.55 14.23
N PHE A 275 11.13 -3.48 14.16
CA PHE A 275 10.87 -2.40 13.21
C PHE A 275 11.38 -2.81 11.83
N GLN A 276 10.58 -2.48 10.81
CA GLN A 276 10.91 -2.68 9.41
C GLN A 276 10.62 -1.40 8.63
N GLN A 277 11.27 -1.23 7.49
CA GLN A 277 11.05 -0.07 6.61
C GLN A 277 9.69 -0.15 5.93
N VAL A 278 9.54 -1.06 4.98
CA VAL A 278 8.30 -1.32 4.21
C VAL A 278 8.34 -2.73 3.65
N ASP A 279 7.19 -3.38 3.65
CA ASP A 279 7.10 -4.78 3.20
C ASP A 279 7.44 -4.98 1.72
N SER A 280 7.24 -3.99 0.86
CA SER A 280 7.60 -4.07 -0.56
C SER A 280 9.09 -4.39 -0.79
N LEU A 281 9.97 -4.01 0.15
CA LEU A 281 11.40 -4.33 0.11
C LEU A 281 11.70 -5.83 0.20
N LYS A 282 10.75 -6.63 0.71
CA LYS A 282 10.85 -8.10 0.71
C LYS A 282 10.97 -8.69 -0.70
N SER A 283 10.60 -7.94 -1.72
CA SER A 283 10.84 -8.31 -3.12
C SER A 283 12.30 -8.17 -3.57
N ALA A 284 13.15 -7.45 -2.83
CA ALA A 284 14.51 -7.13 -3.27
C ALA A 284 15.52 -8.25 -2.89
N HIS A 285 15.68 -8.51 -1.61
CA HIS A 285 16.56 -9.56 -1.06
C HIS A 285 16.13 -9.91 0.35
N GLU A 286 16.67 -11.01 0.88
CA GLU A 286 16.41 -11.41 2.26
C GLU A 286 16.88 -10.34 3.24
N GLY A 287 16.04 -9.99 4.22
CA GLY A 287 16.32 -8.95 5.21
C GLY A 287 16.27 -7.51 4.69
N ALA A 288 15.89 -7.26 3.44
CA ALA A 288 15.90 -5.91 2.86
C ALA A 288 15.00 -4.90 3.60
N ALA A 289 13.96 -5.36 4.26
CA ALA A 289 13.07 -4.52 5.08
C ALA A 289 13.58 -4.31 6.50
N GLU A 290 14.50 -5.13 6.99
CA GLU A 290 14.97 -5.13 8.36
C GLU A 290 15.83 -3.90 8.66
N VAL A 291 15.71 -3.38 9.89
CA VAL A 291 16.56 -2.29 10.42
C VAL A 291 17.31 -2.70 11.68
N GLY A 292 17.15 -3.95 12.15
CA GLY A 292 17.84 -4.46 13.33
C GLY A 292 17.39 -3.84 14.66
N LEU A 293 16.26 -3.14 14.68
CA LEU A 293 15.70 -2.44 15.85
C LEU A 293 14.36 -3.07 16.26
N ASN A 294 14.01 -2.96 17.55
CA ASN A 294 12.80 -3.56 18.10
C ASN A 294 12.12 -2.60 19.09
N VAL A 295 10.79 -2.66 19.19
CA VAL A 295 9.96 -1.79 20.05
C VAL A 295 10.29 -1.92 21.54
N PHE A 296 10.85 -3.06 21.98
CA PHE A 296 11.20 -3.26 23.39
C PHE A 296 12.40 -2.41 23.83
N ASP A 297 13.34 -2.15 22.91
CA ASP A 297 14.61 -1.50 23.22
C ASP A 297 14.78 -0.14 22.54
N HIS A 298 14.02 0.15 21.48
CA HIS A 298 14.26 1.32 20.63
C HIS A 298 12.99 2.14 20.40
N SER A 299 13.17 3.44 20.21
CA SER A 299 12.10 4.37 19.84
C SER A 299 11.90 4.42 18.32
N VAL A 300 10.74 4.94 17.88
CA VAL A 300 10.50 5.27 16.46
C VAL A 300 11.51 6.28 15.93
N ASP A 301 11.99 7.21 16.77
CA ASP A 301 12.99 8.19 16.37
C ASP A 301 14.37 7.57 16.12
N THR A 302 14.69 6.48 16.81
CA THR A 302 15.90 5.68 16.52
C THR A 302 15.81 5.08 15.11
N VAL A 303 14.63 4.58 14.73
CA VAL A 303 14.38 4.07 13.36
C VAL A 303 14.53 5.17 12.31
N LEU A 304 14.01 6.37 12.58
CA LEU A 304 14.19 7.53 11.69
C LEU A 304 15.67 7.89 11.47
N GLY A 305 16.50 7.66 12.47
CA GLY A 305 17.95 7.87 12.40
C GLY A 305 18.71 6.80 11.60
N HIS A 306 18.08 5.65 11.33
CA HIS A 306 18.73 4.54 10.64
C HIS A 306 19.13 4.93 9.19
N PRO A 307 20.37 4.60 8.73
CA PRO A 307 20.86 5.03 7.43
C PRO A 307 19.93 4.68 6.26
N ASP A 308 19.37 3.47 6.24
CA ASP A 308 18.50 3.01 5.17
C ASP A 308 17.15 3.75 5.16
N VAL A 309 16.59 4.06 6.33
CA VAL A 309 15.37 4.88 6.43
C VAL A 309 15.66 6.32 5.99
N ARG A 310 16.79 6.89 6.42
CA ARG A 310 17.23 8.23 6.00
C ARG A 310 17.43 8.32 4.49
N SER A 311 17.99 7.29 3.86
CA SER A 311 18.19 7.27 2.40
C SER A 311 16.87 7.48 1.63
N ARG A 312 15.75 6.98 2.15
CA ARG A 312 14.40 7.12 1.58
C ARG A 312 13.75 8.48 1.89
N GLN A 313 14.37 9.32 2.70
CA GLN A 313 13.90 10.67 3.02
C GLN A 313 14.64 11.76 2.26
N LEU A 314 15.64 11.41 1.44
CA LEU A 314 16.50 12.37 0.72
C LEU A 314 15.84 12.90 -0.58
N GLY A 315 14.64 12.44 -0.95
CA GLY A 315 13.96 12.89 -2.14
C GLY A 315 14.84 12.72 -3.39
N LEU A 316 15.11 13.83 -4.08
CA LEU A 316 15.91 13.84 -5.32
C LEU A 316 17.34 13.29 -5.14
N ASP A 317 17.96 13.50 -3.98
CA ASP A 317 19.33 13.07 -3.72
C ASP A 317 19.47 11.55 -3.55
N SER A 318 18.35 10.85 -3.30
CA SER A 318 18.31 9.38 -3.27
C SER A 318 18.36 8.75 -4.65
N LEU A 319 18.18 9.52 -5.73
CA LEU A 319 18.04 9.02 -7.09
C LEU A 319 19.38 8.95 -7.81
N GLY A 320 19.47 8.00 -8.76
CA GLY A 320 20.57 7.92 -9.70
C GLY A 320 20.56 9.06 -10.73
N GLU A 321 21.67 9.28 -11.41
CA GLU A 321 21.88 10.40 -12.30
C GLU A 321 20.85 10.46 -13.46
N SER A 322 20.53 9.31 -14.05
CA SER A 322 19.51 9.22 -15.12
C SER A 322 18.13 9.72 -14.68
N CYS A 323 17.73 9.42 -13.45
CA CYS A 323 16.47 9.92 -12.86
C CYS A 323 16.55 11.42 -12.57
N ARG A 324 17.65 11.90 -12.00
CA ARG A 324 17.82 13.33 -11.67
C ARG A 324 17.77 14.24 -12.90
N ARG A 325 18.20 13.74 -14.07
CA ARG A 325 18.14 14.46 -15.36
C ARG A 325 16.82 14.28 -16.10
N CYS A 326 15.91 13.46 -15.59
CA CYS A 326 14.64 13.14 -16.27
C CYS A 326 13.63 14.29 -16.15
N GLY A 327 12.98 14.65 -17.26
CA GLY A 327 11.99 15.76 -17.30
C GLY A 327 10.77 15.55 -16.43
N VAL A 328 10.43 14.28 -16.09
CA VAL A 328 9.27 13.95 -15.23
C VAL A 328 9.68 13.56 -13.80
N VAL A 329 10.92 13.82 -13.39
CA VAL A 329 11.45 13.35 -12.09
C VAL A 329 10.64 13.86 -10.89
N ARG A 330 10.12 15.09 -10.95
CA ARG A 330 9.34 15.67 -9.85
C ARG A 330 7.99 15.00 -9.65
N ILE A 331 7.42 14.44 -10.72
CA ILE A 331 6.17 13.70 -10.71
C ILE A 331 6.45 12.22 -10.45
N CYS A 332 7.36 11.60 -11.19
CA CYS A 332 7.69 10.18 -11.07
C CYS A 332 8.36 9.84 -9.72
N GLY A 333 9.29 10.70 -9.25
CA GLY A 333 10.09 10.44 -8.04
C GLY A 333 10.98 9.20 -8.13
N GLY A 334 11.14 8.61 -9.34
CA GLY A 334 11.81 7.33 -9.57
C GLY A 334 10.93 6.11 -9.28
N GLY A 335 9.62 6.29 -9.06
CA GLY A 335 8.67 5.22 -8.72
C GLY A 335 8.93 4.59 -7.34
N ASN A 336 8.22 3.51 -7.02
CA ASN A 336 8.37 2.79 -5.76
C ASN A 336 9.83 2.36 -5.54
N TYR A 337 10.30 2.52 -4.31
CA TYR A 337 11.71 2.29 -3.96
C TYR A 337 12.15 0.84 -4.21
N ALA A 338 11.31 -0.16 -3.89
CA ALA A 338 11.62 -1.57 -4.12
C ALA A 338 11.80 -1.92 -5.60
N HIS A 339 11.10 -1.23 -6.50
CA HIS A 339 11.17 -1.43 -7.95
C HIS A 339 12.49 -0.97 -8.58
N ARG A 340 13.33 -0.25 -7.82
CA ARG A 340 14.65 0.25 -8.27
C ARG A 340 15.77 -0.74 -8.04
N TYR A 341 15.54 -1.76 -7.21
CA TYR A 341 16.61 -2.67 -6.78
C TYR A 341 17.23 -3.42 -7.95
N ARG A 342 18.55 -3.51 -7.91
CA ARG A 342 19.35 -4.39 -8.77
C ARG A 342 20.48 -5.00 -7.95
N ARG A 343 20.60 -6.32 -7.98
CA ARG A 343 21.67 -7.02 -7.26
C ARG A 343 23.04 -6.48 -7.66
N GLY A 344 23.88 -6.19 -6.71
CA GLY A 344 25.19 -5.59 -6.89
C GLY A 344 25.20 -4.08 -7.16
N HIS A 345 24.04 -3.45 -7.37
CA HIS A 345 23.92 -2.02 -7.67
C HIS A 345 22.99 -1.25 -6.70
N GLY A 346 22.28 -1.95 -5.82
CA GLY A 346 21.37 -1.33 -4.85
C GLY A 346 20.15 -0.66 -5.48
N PHE A 347 19.67 0.43 -4.84
CA PHE A 347 18.39 1.10 -5.15
C PHE A 347 18.54 2.41 -5.95
N ARG A 348 19.72 2.75 -6.44
CA ARG A 348 19.93 3.98 -7.22
C ARG A 348 19.65 3.82 -8.73
N GLN A 349 19.02 2.73 -9.11
CA GLN A 349 18.57 2.51 -10.48
C GLN A 349 17.21 3.19 -10.74
N PRO A 350 16.85 3.50 -11.99
CA PRO A 350 15.46 3.76 -12.35
C PRO A 350 14.56 2.59 -11.94
N SER A 351 13.29 2.85 -11.69
CA SER A 351 12.30 1.78 -11.50
C SER A 351 12.30 0.82 -12.69
N VAL A 352 12.02 -0.45 -12.45
CA VAL A 352 11.74 -1.43 -13.51
C VAL A 352 10.57 -0.98 -14.40
N TYR A 353 9.66 -0.17 -13.86
CA TYR A 353 8.52 0.46 -14.56
C TYR A 353 8.84 1.86 -15.12
N CYS A 354 10.12 2.21 -15.31
CA CYS A 354 10.52 3.58 -15.69
C CYS A 354 9.82 4.07 -16.97
N LEU A 355 9.74 3.23 -18.00
CA LEU A 355 9.11 3.59 -19.27
C LEU A 355 7.60 3.72 -19.14
N ASP A 356 6.97 2.80 -18.39
CA ASP A 356 5.54 2.81 -18.12
C ASP A 356 5.13 4.07 -17.36
N LEU A 357 5.79 4.37 -16.24
CA LEU A 357 5.49 5.55 -15.45
C LEU A 357 5.68 6.85 -16.25
N LYS A 358 6.74 6.92 -17.06
CA LYS A 358 6.99 8.10 -17.90
C LYS A 358 5.88 8.28 -18.94
N ARG A 359 5.46 7.20 -19.62
CA ARG A 359 4.38 7.22 -20.62
C ARG A 359 3.05 7.61 -19.98
N LEU A 360 2.70 7.02 -18.84
CA LEU A 360 1.49 7.35 -18.09
C LEU A 360 1.49 8.83 -17.68
N ILE A 361 2.57 9.33 -17.09
CA ILE A 361 2.68 10.74 -16.66
C ILE A 361 2.50 11.70 -17.84
N HIS A 362 3.13 11.43 -18.98
CA HIS A 362 2.95 12.27 -20.16
C HIS A 362 1.54 12.24 -20.70
N HIS A 363 0.86 11.09 -20.67
CA HIS A 363 -0.54 10.98 -21.08
C HIS A 363 -1.45 11.81 -20.17
N VAL A 364 -1.31 11.65 -18.84
CA VAL A 364 -2.09 12.42 -17.85
C VAL A 364 -1.82 13.93 -17.99
N ASP A 365 -0.55 14.34 -18.14
CA ASP A 365 -0.19 15.75 -18.36
C ASP A 365 -0.86 16.34 -19.61
N ALA A 366 -0.84 15.59 -20.72
CA ALA A 366 -1.48 16.05 -21.96
C ALA A 366 -3.00 16.23 -21.81
N ARG A 367 -3.68 15.33 -21.06
CA ARG A 367 -5.10 15.41 -20.79
C ARG A 367 -5.45 16.61 -19.90
N VAL A 368 -4.78 16.74 -18.77
CA VAL A 368 -4.99 17.84 -17.82
C VAL A 368 -4.75 19.21 -18.50
N ARG A 369 -3.69 19.31 -19.32
CA ARG A 369 -3.40 20.56 -20.05
C ARG A 369 -4.42 20.87 -21.15
N ALA A 370 -5.04 19.86 -21.76
CA ALA A 370 -6.10 20.09 -22.74
C ALA A 370 -7.32 20.73 -22.05
N ASP A 371 -7.79 20.10 -20.96
CA ASP A 371 -8.98 20.60 -20.24
C ASP A 371 -8.76 21.97 -19.58
N LEU A 372 -7.54 22.25 -19.09
CA LEU A 372 -7.19 23.59 -18.57
C LEU A 372 -7.25 24.69 -19.66
N ARG A 373 -6.99 24.34 -20.93
CA ARG A 373 -7.08 25.29 -22.05
C ARG A 373 -8.52 25.51 -22.52
N ASP A 374 -9.31 24.43 -22.48
CA ASP A 374 -10.70 24.46 -22.96
C ASP A 374 -11.66 25.06 -21.93
N GLY A 375 -11.20 25.34 -20.69
CA GLY A 375 -11.96 26.00 -19.63
C GLY A 375 -13.02 25.10 -18.95
N ASP A 376 -12.91 23.79 -19.11
CA ASP A 376 -13.85 22.78 -18.59
C ASP A 376 -13.45 22.35 -17.14
N PHE A 377 -13.36 23.31 -16.21
CA PHE A 377 -13.19 23.04 -14.78
C PHE A 377 -14.27 23.72 -13.95
#